data_a0a692a424d5c81a8fdfcb9a47bffe4e
#
_entry.id   a0a692a424d5c81a8fdfcb9a47bffe4e
#
_cell.length_a   1.000
_cell.length_b   1.000
_cell.length_c   1.000
_cell.angle_alpha   90.00
_cell.angle_beta   90.00
_cell.angle_gamma   90.00
#
_symmetry.space_group_name_H-M   'P 1'
#
loop_
_entity.id
_entity.type
_entity.pdbx_description
1 polymer ?
#
loop_
_entity_poly.entity_id
_entity_poly.type
_entity_poly.pdbx_seq_one_letter_code
_entity_poly.pdbx_strand_id
1 'polypeptide(L)'
;MIRTAARTKPSRYGPFLDAEFALLSSLMLNPELMKDVGGTGLASTDFETKEFGELFARLSNLWIAGSSWSEAESAKSIQGCGVERQTLVRMLELGAVYAHDLKYFIKRVMETSRKFRLASVIDRASESILAKQDGALAETIRILEAEIEQLKADRSLRLYDCHQLGTMSEQAKRKVNITKAETGLYEVDAIIGGLHAGDLSVLAARSSVGKTAFALQIAHYNAKKERPVLFVSLEMSAVDIFDRLVASDTNISISKLRTGREGLTDDEFSEFLDSSEFMRDLPLTVLAPASATVSDIRTAAKISKAKAGGLGLVVVDYLTFIKHPNVRLDRREQIGEICKQLKQVANDLEVPIMVLSQLNRQAEGEIPTLSMLRESGSVEEDADQVIFVHRQTRSDRDGKIIVAKNRHGQCGIVDADWDGTRMRYVTEQSAGGYAAASVKWEG
;
A
#
# COMPACT_ATOMS: atom_id res chain seq x y z
N MET A 1 -36.01 -18.91 4.28
CA MET A 1 -36.92 -17.81 4.63
C MET A 1 -36.16 -16.84 5.49
N ILE A 2 -35.46 -15.89 4.92
CA ILE A 2 -34.83 -14.78 5.64
C ILE A 2 -35.78 -13.59 5.43
N ARG A 3 -36.33 -13.14 6.54
CA ARG A 3 -37.31 -12.06 6.59
C ARG A 3 -36.70 -10.77 6.01
N THR A 4 -37.44 -10.16 5.12
CA THR A 4 -37.31 -8.79 4.64
C THR A 4 -36.73 -7.87 5.70
N ALA A 5 -35.62 -7.21 5.33
CA ALA A 5 -34.93 -6.26 6.17
C ALA A 5 -35.87 -5.18 6.71
N ALA A 6 -35.78 -4.98 8.01
CA ALA A 6 -36.55 -4.01 8.75
C ALA A 6 -36.37 -2.61 8.17
N ARG A 7 -37.49 -1.97 7.82
CA ARG A 7 -37.61 -0.54 7.54
C ARG A 7 -36.94 0.22 8.68
N THR A 8 -35.91 0.97 8.34
CA THR A 8 -35.21 1.88 9.26
C THR A 8 -36.20 2.89 9.82
N LYS A 9 -36.05 3.21 11.12
CA LYS A 9 -36.82 4.23 11.83
C LYS A 9 -36.82 5.55 11.06
N PRO A 10 -37.94 6.28 10.98
CA PRO A 10 -38.02 7.55 10.26
C PRO A 10 -37.04 8.56 10.85
N SER A 11 -36.29 9.21 9.97
CA SER A 11 -35.45 10.34 10.29
C SER A 11 -36.27 11.53 10.80
N ARG A 12 -35.61 12.55 11.38
CA ARG A 12 -36.22 13.81 11.88
C ARG A 12 -37.19 14.49 10.90
N TYR A 13 -37.26 14.06 9.66
CA TYR A 13 -37.96 14.65 8.54
C TYR A 13 -39.06 13.72 7.99
N GLY A 14 -39.82 13.05 8.80
CA GLY A 14 -41.04 12.33 8.40
C GLY A 14 -40.87 11.20 7.34
N PRO A 15 -41.91 10.41 7.05
CA PRO A 15 -41.80 9.16 6.29
C PRO A 15 -41.61 9.36 4.76
N PHE A 16 -41.39 10.56 4.25
CA PHE A 16 -41.38 10.90 2.80
C PHE A 16 -40.05 11.45 2.29
N LEU A 17 -38.96 11.40 3.06
CA LEU A 17 -37.70 12.02 2.64
C LEU A 17 -36.61 11.01 2.52
N ASP A 18 -36.56 10.47 1.32
CA ASP A 18 -35.41 9.74 0.83
C ASP A 18 -34.26 10.74 0.59
N ALA A 19 -33.04 10.36 0.96
CA ALA A 19 -31.87 11.18 0.77
C ALA A 19 -31.63 11.50 -0.72
N GLU A 20 -32.02 10.62 -1.63
CA GLU A 20 -31.98 10.82 -3.08
C GLU A 20 -32.87 11.96 -3.51
N PHE A 21 -34.14 11.96 -3.03
CA PHE A 21 -35.09 13.01 -3.32
C PHE A 21 -34.61 14.38 -2.82
N ALA A 22 -34.13 14.44 -1.59
CA ALA A 22 -33.64 15.68 -0.98
C ALA A 22 -32.41 16.24 -1.71
N LEU A 23 -31.50 15.38 -2.09
CA LEU A 23 -30.30 15.72 -2.86
C LEU A 23 -30.68 16.32 -4.21
N LEU A 24 -31.51 15.62 -4.99
CA LEU A 24 -31.95 16.06 -6.32
C LEU A 24 -32.79 17.35 -6.26
N SER A 25 -33.66 17.47 -5.26
CA SER A 25 -34.41 18.69 -5.01
C SER A 25 -33.49 19.91 -4.83
N SER A 26 -32.43 19.76 -4.04
CA SER A 26 -31.45 20.82 -3.79
C SER A 26 -30.71 21.22 -5.07
N LEU A 27 -30.26 20.21 -5.84
CA LEU A 27 -29.50 20.42 -7.08
C LEU A 27 -30.37 21.06 -8.19
N MET A 28 -31.63 20.67 -8.28
CA MET A 28 -32.56 21.22 -9.26
C MET A 28 -32.86 22.71 -9.02
N LEU A 29 -33.02 23.11 -7.77
CA LEU A 29 -33.30 24.49 -7.42
C LEU A 29 -32.04 25.36 -7.44
N ASN A 30 -30.89 24.82 -7.09
CA ASN A 30 -29.62 25.56 -7.04
C ASN A 30 -28.50 24.83 -7.79
N PRO A 31 -28.30 25.12 -9.10
CA PRO A 31 -27.28 24.53 -9.92
C PRO A 31 -25.84 24.67 -9.39
N GLU A 32 -25.56 25.76 -8.69
CA GLU A 32 -24.20 26.02 -8.14
C GLU A 32 -23.76 24.97 -7.15
N LEU A 33 -24.70 24.26 -6.52
CA LEU A 33 -24.39 23.13 -5.60
C LEU A 33 -23.73 21.95 -6.31
N MET A 34 -23.77 21.88 -7.64
CA MET A 34 -23.04 20.87 -8.41
C MET A 34 -21.51 20.96 -8.22
N LYS A 35 -20.99 22.14 -7.85
CA LYS A 35 -19.57 22.30 -7.48
C LYS A 35 -19.20 21.42 -6.29
N ASP A 36 -20.08 21.35 -5.28
CA ASP A 36 -19.85 20.56 -4.07
C ASP A 36 -20.02 19.06 -4.34
N VAL A 37 -20.78 18.69 -5.38
CA VAL A 37 -20.97 17.30 -5.81
C VAL A 37 -19.78 16.80 -6.63
N GLY A 38 -19.20 17.64 -7.49
CA GLY A 38 -18.17 17.26 -8.46
C GLY A 38 -16.92 16.61 -7.85
N GLY A 39 -16.58 16.94 -6.59
CA GLY A 39 -15.44 16.35 -5.87
C GLY A 39 -15.76 15.10 -5.05
N THR A 40 -17.04 14.68 -4.99
CA THR A 40 -17.46 13.60 -4.07
C THR A 40 -17.40 12.19 -4.67
N GLY A 41 -17.26 12.07 -5.99
CA GLY A 41 -17.32 10.80 -6.70
C GLY A 41 -18.72 10.18 -6.79
N LEU A 42 -19.77 10.94 -6.45
CA LEU A 42 -21.16 10.51 -6.63
C LEU A 42 -21.47 10.30 -8.12
N ALA A 43 -22.03 9.15 -8.46
CA ALA A 43 -22.41 8.78 -9.82
C ALA A 43 -23.90 8.44 -9.92
N SER A 44 -24.46 8.48 -11.13
CA SER A 44 -25.86 8.08 -11.38
C SER A 44 -26.17 6.65 -10.94
N THR A 45 -25.16 5.80 -10.92
CA THR A 45 -25.25 4.40 -10.45
C THR A 45 -25.32 4.27 -8.93
N ASP A 46 -25.17 5.35 -8.18
CA ASP A 46 -25.26 5.35 -6.71
C ASP A 46 -26.71 5.55 -6.22
N PHE A 47 -27.62 5.83 -7.13
CA PHE A 47 -29.05 5.98 -6.84
C PHE A 47 -29.76 4.62 -6.89
N GLU A 48 -30.57 4.32 -5.88
CA GLU A 48 -31.41 3.12 -5.82
C GLU A 48 -32.57 3.24 -6.82
N THR A 49 -33.14 4.46 -6.91
CA THR A 49 -34.21 4.79 -7.85
C THR A 49 -33.59 5.08 -9.21
N LYS A 50 -33.83 4.20 -10.20
CA LYS A 50 -33.26 4.32 -11.54
C LYS A 50 -33.58 5.70 -12.18
N GLU A 51 -34.78 6.15 -12.05
CA GLU A 51 -35.28 7.43 -12.58
C GLU A 51 -34.52 8.62 -11.95
N PHE A 52 -34.17 8.52 -10.67
CA PHE A 52 -33.39 9.54 -9.96
C PHE A 52 -31.91 9.52 -10.41
N GLY A 53 -31.36 8.34 -10.67
CA GLY A 53 -30.03 8.19 -11.27
C GLY A 53 -29.96 8.81 -12.68
N GLU A 54 -30.99 8.59 -13.51
CA GLU A 54 -31.07 9.20 -14.84
C GLU A 54 -31.23 10.73 -14.76
N LEU A 55 -32.01 11.23 -13.80
CA LEU A 55 -32.15 12.66 -13.54
C LEU A 55 -30.80 13.27 -13.13
N PHE A 56 -30.10 12.64 -12.20
CA PHE A 56 -28.77 13.09 -11.76
C PHE A 56 -27.76 13.14 -12.91
N ALA A 57 -27.74 12.12 -13.78
CA ALA A 57 -26.87 12.09 -14.96
C ALA A 57 -27.14 13.26 -15.90
N ARG A 58 -28.41 13.62 -16.11
CA ARG A 58 -28.79 14.77 -16.95
C ARG A 58 -28.36 16.10 -16.33
N LEU A 59 -28.57 16.29 -15.03
CA LEU A 59 -28.14 17.50 -14.32
C LEU A 59 -26.62 17.64 -14.39
N SER A 60 -25.88 16.54 -14.21
CA SER A 60 -24.43 16.50 -14.31
C SER A 60 -23.92 16.87 -15.71
N ASN A 61 -24.53 16.33 -16.75
CA ASN A 61 -24.18 16.65 -18.14
C ASN A 61 -24.44 18.11 -18.50
N LEU A 62 -25.54 18.68 -18.05
CA LEU A 62 -25.85 20.10 -18.25
C LEU A 62 -24.84 21.01 -17.55
N TRP A 63 -24.45 20.65 -16.33
CA TRP A 63 -23.41 21.36 -15.57
C TRP A 63 -22.05 21.32 -16.26
N ILE A 64 -21.62 20.14 -16.73
CA ILE A 64 -20.35 19.96 -17.46
C ILE A 64 -20.35 20.77 -18.76
N ALA A 65 -21.51 20.89 -19.42
CA ALA A 65 -21.67 21.69 -20.62
C ALA A 65 -21.68 23.23 -20.35
N GLY A 66 -21.50 23.66 -19.11
CA GLY A 66 -21.49 25.05 -18.70
C GLY A 66 -22.89 25.70 -18.76
N SER A 67 -23.95 24.90 -18.81
CA SER A 67 -25.32 25.37 -18.83
C SER A 67 -25.83 25.58 -17.41
N SER A 68 -26.12 26.84 -17.04
CA SER A 68 -26.92 27.13 -15.85
C SER A 68 -28.39 27.00 -16.20
N TRP A 69 -29.15 26.25 -15.40
CA TRP A 69 -30.60 26.12 -15.63
C TRP A 69 -31.39 26.94 -14.62
N SER A 70 -32.42 27.64 -15.16
CA SER A 70 -33.47 28.21 -14.36
C SER A 70 -34.53 27.13 -14.06
N GLU A 71 -35.48 27.40 -13.15
CA GLU A 71 -36.57 26.45 -12.84
C GLU A 71 -37.34 25.99 -14.10
N ALA A 72 -37.57 26.88 -15.08
CA ALA A 72 -38.23 26.55 -16.32
C ALA A 72 -37.42 25.67 -17.26
N GLU A 73 -36.09 25.83 -17.28
CA GLU A 73 -35.17 25.00 -18.05
C GLU A 73 -34.99 23.66 -17.40
N SER A 74 -34.90 23.59 -16.06
CA SER A 74 -34.90 22.36 -15.31
C SER A 74 -36.09 21.49 -15.63
N ALA A 75 -37.28 22.07 -15.65
CA ALA A 75 -38.52 21.36 -15.99
C ALA A 75 -38.52 20.80 -17.41
N LYS A 76 -37.93 21.49 -18.40
CA LYS A 76 -37.80 21.00 -19.78
C LYS A 76 -36.71 19.93 -19.93
N SER A 77 -35.58 20.10 -19.26
CA SER A 77 -34.43 19.17 -19.30
C SER A 77 -34.74 17.82 -18.66
N ILE A 78 -35.74 17.79 -17.81
CA ILE A 78 -36.20 16.65 -17.04
C ILE A 78 -37.23 15.80 -17.81
N GLN A 79 -37.83 16.34 -18.89
CA GLN A 79 -38.77 15.56 -19.70
C GLN A 79 -38.09 14.30 -20.27
N GLY A 80 -38.61 13.13 -19.91
CA GLY A 80 -38.13 11.82 -20.37
C GLY A 80 -37.09 11.14 -19.47
N CYS A 81 -36.86 11.60 -18.23
CA CYS A 81 -36.07 10.87 -17.23
C CYS A 81 -36.87 9.80 -16.44
N GLY A 82 -38.15 9.60 -16.78
CA GLY A 82 -39.01 8.61 -16.10
C GLY A 82 -39.62 9.10 -14.79
N VAL A 83 -39.18 10.22 -14.23
CA VAL A 83 -39.72 10.78 -12.99
C VAL A 83 -41.08 11.43 -13.25
N GLU A 84 -42.07 11.08 -12.44
CA GLU A 84 -43.42 11.64 -12.56
C GLU A 84 -43.44 13.17 -12.36
N ARG A 85 -44.24 13.86 -13.17
CA ARG A 85 -44.35 15.33 -13.13
C ARG A 85 -44.69 15.89 -11.75
N GLN A 86 -45.55 15.20 -10.99
CA GLN A 86 -45.92 15.62 -9.64
C GLN A 86 -44.73 15.55 -8.67
N THR A 87 -43.90 14.53 -8.82
CA THR A 87 -42.65 14.36 -8.04
C THR A 87 -41.66 15.48 -8.33
N LEU A 88 -41.53 15.87 -9.60
CA LEU A 88 -40.64 16.98 -10.01
C LEU A 88 -41.09 18.34 -9.47
N VAL A 89 -42.39 18.62 -9.53
CA VAL A 89 -42.94 19.85 -8.93
C VAL A 89 -42.63 19.89 -7.43
N ARG A 90 -42.86 18.79 -6.75
CA ARG A 90 -42.58 18.68 -5.31
C ARG A 90 -41.10 18.81 -4.97
N MET A 91 -40.20 18.32 -5.84
CA MET A 91 -38.76 18.53 -5.69
C MET A 91 -38.39 20.01 -5.76
N LEU A 92 -38.96 20.75 -6.70
CA LEU A 92 -38.71 22.19 -6.84
C LEU A 92 -39.26 22.98 -5.64
N GLU A 93 -40.41 22.61 -5.11
CA GLU A 93 -41.01 23.25 -3.93
C GLU A 93 -40.17 23.06 -2.66
N LEU A 94 -39.53 21.90 -2.52
CA LEU A 94 -38.81 21.53 -1.31
C LEU A 94 -37.30 21.76 -1.41
N GLY A 95 -36.76 22.07 -2.57
CA GLY A 95 -35.31 22.18 -2.80
C GLY A 95 -34.62 23.21 -1.92
N ALA A 96 -35.26 24.34 -1.63
CA ALA A 96 -34.68 25.38 -0.76
C ALA A 96 -34.49 24.93 0.69
N VAL A 97 -35.30 23.99 1.15
CA VAL A 97 -35.24 23.48 2.54
C VAL A 97 -34.01 22.60 2.77
N TYR A 98 -33.53 21.92 1.71
CA TYR A 98 -32.48 20.90 1.81
C TYR A 98 -31.11 21.39 1.40
N ALA A 99 -30.97 22.55 0.82
CA ALA A 99 -29.69 23.06 0.32
C ALA A 99 -28.60 23.17 1.40
N HIS A 100 -28.98 23.38 2.65
CA HIS A 100 -28.04 23.49 3.77
C HIS A 100 -27.42 22.14 4.20
N ASP A 101 -28.08 21.02 3.88
CA ASP A 101 -27.67 19.67 4.32
C ASP A 101 -27.13 18.82 3.16
N LEU A 102 -26.73 19.43 2.06
CA LEU A 102 -26.30 18.75 0.83
C LEU A 102 -25.24 17.67 1.09
N LYS A 103 -24.20 17.98 1.86
CA LYS A 103 -23.13 17.02 2.18
C LYS A 103 -23.65 15.80 2.94
N TYR A 104 -24.63 15.99 3.80
CA TYR A 104 -25.29 14.90 4.51
C TYR A 104 -26.03 13.98 3.53
N PHE A 105 -26.80 14.54 2.59
CA PHE A 105 -27.55 13.76 1.62
C PHE A 105 -26.64 13.01 0.64
N ILE A 106 -25.58 13.65 0.13
CA ILE A 106 -24.56 12.99 -0.70
C ILE A 106 -23.99 11.77 0.03
N LYS A 107 -23.51 11.98 1.27
CA LYS A 107 -22.96 10.89 2.09
C LYS A 107 -23.97 9.76 2.28
N ARG A 108 -25.23 10.10 2.53
CA ARG A 108 -26.30 9.14 2.77
C ARG A 108 -26.63 8.30 1.53
N VAL A 109 -26.71 8.93 0.35
CA VAL A 109 -26.92 8.24 -0.93
C VAL A 109 -25.76 7.27 -1.18
N MET A 110 -24.51 7.73 -1.06
CA MET A 110 -23.33 6.88 -1.27
C MET A 110 -23.25 5.72 -0.27
N GLU A 111 -23.57 5.94 1.00
CA GLU A 111 -23.59 4.87 2.02
C GLU A 111 -24.66 3.82 1.73
N THR A 112 -25.84 4.26 1.27
CA THR A 112 -26.94 3.37 0.90
C THR A 112 -26.58 2.54 -0.32
N SER A 113 -26.05 3.16 -1.38
CA SER A 113 -25.52 2.47 -2.56
C SER A 113 -24.49 1.40 -2.20
N ARG A 114 -23.53 1.74 -1.33
CA ARG A 114 -22.52 0.77 -0.87
C ARG A 114 -23.14 -0.44 -0.14
N LYS A 115 -24.15 -0.20 0.69
CA LYS A 115 -24.87 -1.28 1.40
C LYS A 115 -25.60 -2.20 0.43
N PHE A 116 -26.29 -1.66 -0.58
CA PHE A 116 -27.00 -2.45 -1.58
C PHE A 116 -26.05 -3.27 -2.46
N ARG A 117 -24.93 -2.67 -2.89
CA ARG A 117 -23.91 -3.41 -3.65
C ARG A 117 -23.35 -4.56 -2.83
N LEU A 118 -23.00 -4.32 -1.57
CA LEU A 118 -22.49 -5.36 -0.68
C LEU A 118 -23.51 -6.49 -0.49
N ALA A 119 -24.77 -6.15 -0.25
CA ALA A 119 -25.85 -7.15 -0.14
C ALA A 119 -25.98 -8.00 -1.40
N SER A 120 -25.99 -7.37 -2.59
CA SER A 120 -26.05 -8.07 -3.88
C SER A 120 -24.86 -9.00 -4.10
N VAL A 121 -23.67 -8.61 -3.67
CA VAL A 121 -22.45 -9.45 -3.77
C VAL A 121 -22.54 -10.64 -2.82
N ILE A 122 -23.04 -10.44 -1.60
CA ILE A 122 -23.26 -11.52 -0.62
C ILE A 122 -24.31 -12.52 -1.14
N ASP A 123 -25.41 -12.04 -1.74
CA ASP A 123 -26.44 -12.90 -2.30
C ASP A 123 -25.88 -13.77 -3.45
N ARG A 124 -25.16 -13.17 -4.40
CA ARG A 124 -24.48 -13.89 -5.49
C ARG A 124 -23.43 -14.88 -4.98
N ALA A 125 -22.67 -14.51 -3.97
CA ALA A 125 -21.70 -15.38 -3.33
C ALA A 125 -22.38 -16.59 -2.66
N SER A 126 -23.50 -16.35 -1.97
CA SER A 126 -24.29 -17.40 -1.35
C SER A 126 -24.86 -18.39 -2.38
N GLU A 127 -25.39 -17.90 -3.49
CA GLU A 127 -25.88 -18.73 -4.59
C GLU A 127 -24.75 -19.58 -5.21
N SER A 128 -23.57 -18.98 -5.43
CA SER A 128 -22.41 -19.69 -5.98
C SER A 128 -21.91 -20.81 -5.06
N ILE A 129 -21.84 -20.58 -3.76
CA ILE A 129 -21.44 -21.59 -2.77
C ILE A 129 -22.44 -22.73 -2.71
N LEU A 130 -23.74 -22.43 -2.79
CA LEU A 130 -24.81 -23.44 -2.75
C LEU A 130 -24.88 -24.28 -4.03
N ALA A 131 -24.38 -23.80 -5.16
CA ALA A 131 -24.38 -24.49 -6.45
C ALA A 131 -23.46 -25.72 -6.51
N LYS A 132 -22.68 -26.04 -5.46
CA LYS A 132 -21.80 -27.21 -5.30
C LYS A 132 -20.88 -27.54 -6.49
N GLN A 133 -20.37 -26.52 -7.18
CA GLN A 133 -19.37 -26.70 -8.23
C GLN A 133 -17.96 -26.72 -7.64
N ASP A 134 -17.12 -27.66 -8.12
CA ASP A 134 -15.71 -27.70 -7.72
C ASP A 134 -14.99 -26.41 -8.10
N GLY A 135 -14.31 -25.80 -7.11
CA GLY A 135 -13.63 -24.51 -7.28
C GLY A 135 -14.50 -23.26 -7.04
N ALA A 136 -15.81 -23.40 -6.87
CA ALA A 136 -16.73 -22.27 -6.64
C ALA A 136 -16.36 -21.45 -5.41
N LEU A 137 -15.84 -22.08 -4.35
CA LEU A 137 -15.46 -21.39 -3.12
C LEU A 137 -14.28 -20.41 -3.34
N ALA A 138 -13.23 -20.86 -4.04
CA ALA A 138 -12.06 -20.00 -4.29
C ALA A 138 -12.41 -18.81 -5.20
N GLU A 139 -13.23 -19.05 -6.24
CA GLU A 139 -13.69 -17.99 -7.14
C GLU A 139 -14.63 -17.02 -6.41
N THR A 140 -15.51 -17.53 -5.56
CA THR A 140 -16.41 -16.69 -4.74
C THR A 140 -15.63 -15.80 -3.78
N ILE A 141 -14.61 -16.33 -3.10
CA ILE A 141 -13.72 -15.55 -2.23
C ILE A 141 -13.05 -14.44 -3.03
N ARG A 142 -12.52 -14.74 -4.22
CA ARG A 142 -11.88 -13.76 -5.10
C ARG A 142 -12.83 -12.63 -5.52
N ILE A 143 -14.06 -12.95 -5.87
CA ILE A 143 -15.10 -11.97 -6.22
C ILE A 143 -15.44 -11.10 -5.02
N LEU A 144 -15.62 -11.68 -3.83
CA LEU A 144 -15.90 -10.94 -2.60
C LEU A 144 -14.75 -10.00 -2.24
N GLU A 145 -13.51 -10.44 -2.33
CA GLU A 145 -12.33 -9.62 -2.07
C GLU A 145 -12.24 -8.43 -3.03
N ALA A 146 -12.43 -8.66 -4.33
CA ALA A 146 -12.40 -7.61 -5.35
C ALA A 146 -13.49 -6.56 -5.11
N GLU A 147 -14.71 -6.97 -4.82
CA GLU A 147 -15.85 -6.06 -4.56
C GLU A 147 -15.68 -5.31 -3.23
N ILE A 148 -15.18 -5.96 -2.19
CA ILE A 148 -14.86 -5.30 -0.92
C ILE A 148 -13.77 -4.22 -1.12
N GLU A 149 -12.74 -4.51 -1.92
CA GLU A 149 -11.72 -3.50 -2.25
C GLU A 149 -12.30 -2.33 -3.06
N GLN A 150 -13.19 -2.57 -4.00
CA GLN A 150 -13.90 -1.51 -4.71
C GLN A 150 -14.79 -0.66 -3.79
N LEU A 151 -15.45 -1.28 -2.81
CA LEU A 151 -16.29 -0.57 -1.84
C LEU A 151 -15.45 0.25 -0.83
N LYS A 152 -14.23 -0.18 -0.54
CA LYS A 152 -13.28 0.56 0.31
C LYS A 152 -12.58 1.69 -0.43
N ALA A 153 -12.42 1.57 -1.75
CA ALA A 153 -11.85 2.64 -2.55
C ALA A 153 -12.73 3.88 -2.42
N ASP A 154 -12.18 4.91 -1.79
CA ASP A 154 -12.85 6.20 -1.69
C ASP A 154 -12.90 6.78 -3.11
N ARG A 155 -14.11 6.79 -3.71
CA ARG A 155 -14.35 7.31 -5.06
C ARG A 155 -14.26 8.83 -5.15
N SER A 156 -14.10 9.51 -4.02
CA SER A 156 -13.96 10.95 -4.03
C SER A 156 -12.67 11.33 -4.77
N LEU A 157 -12.80 12.06 -5.86
CA LEU A 157 -11.69 12.78 -6.46
C LEU A 157 -11.26 13.83 -5.45
N ARG A 158 -10.13 13.57 -4.78
CA ARG A 158 -9.57 14.51 -3.81
C ARG A 158 -8.90 15.64 -4.55
N LEU A 159 -9.63 16.72 -4.75
CA LEU A 159 -9.09 17.97 -5.29
C LEU A 159 -8.61 18.85 -4.13
N TYR A 160 -7.38 19.28 -4.21
CA TYR A 160 -6.78 20.18 -3.22
C TYR A 160 -6.37 21.47 -3.92
N ASP A 161 -6.77 22.61 -3.38
CA ASP A 161 -6.18 23.89 -3.77
C ASP A 161 -4.79 24.10 -3.12
N CYS A 162 -4.05 25.10 -3.60
CA CYS A 162 -2.69 25.39 -3.09
C CYS A 162 -2.67 25.74 -1.59
N HIS A 163 -3.74 26.34 -1.07
CA HIS A 163 -3.84 26.68 0.36
C HIS A 163 -3.97 25.42 1.21
N GLN A 164 -4.83 24.48 0.78
CA GLN A 164 -4.99 23.17 1.44
C GLN A 164 -3.70 22.35 1.38
N LEU A 165 -3.03 22.33 0.22
CA LEU A 165 -1.74 21.64 0.06
C LEU A 165 -0.66 22.26 0.98
N GLY A 166 -0.60 23.60 1.08
CA GLY A 166 0.32 24.28 1.98
C GLY A 166 0.09 23.89 3.44
N THR A 167 -1.16 23.95 3.90
CA THR A 167 -1.54 23.56 5.26
C THR A 167 -1.22 22.08 5.56
N MET A 168 -1.52 21.18 4.64
CA MET A 168 -1.21 19.75 4.77
C MET A 168 0.30 19.50 4.81
N SER A 169 1.08 20.20 3.97
CA SER A 169 2.54 20.09 3.94
C SER A 169 3.17 20.57 5.25
N GLU A 170 2.70 21.69 5.79
CA GLU A 170 3.15 22.20 7.08
C GLU A 170 2.83 21.23 8.22
N GLN A 171 1.62 20.70 8.27
CA GLN A 171 1.22 19.71 9.28
C GLN A 171 2.05 18.43 9.18
N ALA A 172 2.34 17.95 7.97
CA ALA A 172 3.19 16.80 7.75
C ALA A 172 4.63 17.04 8.25
N LYS A 173 5.17 18.25 8.04
CA LYS A 173 6.53 18.61 8.49
C LYS A 173 6.63 18.82 9.99
N ARG A 174 5.53 19.16 10.67
CA ARG A 174 5.48 19.30 12.14
C ARG A 174 5.37 17.95 12.85
N LYS A 175 4.91 16.90 12.16
CA LYS A 175 4.90 15.54 12.74
C LYS A 175 6.33 15.03 12.81
N VAL A 176 6.77 14.60 13.99
CA VAL A 176 8.03 13.85 14.15
C VAL A 176 7.95 12.61 13.25
N ASN A 177 8.94 12.42 12.39
CA ASN A 177 8.96 11.41 11.33
C ASN A 177 9.02 9.97 11.90
N ILE A 178 7.88 9.43 12.34
CA ILE A 178 7.73 8.01 12.66
C ILE A 178 7.71 7.15 11.37
N THR A 179 7.51 7.78 10.20
CA THR A 179 7.23 7.12 8.92
C THR A 179 8.43 6.98 7.99
N LYS A 180 9.63 7.35 8.45
CA LYS A 180 10.87 7.24 7.67
C LYS A 180 11.74 6.13 8.24
N ALA A 181 11.90 5.05 7.48
CA ALA A 181 12.89 4.03 7.79
C ALA A 181 14.26 4.40 7.20
N GLU A 182 15.33 3.85 7.74
CA GLU A 182 16.71 4.11 7.35
C GLU A 182 17.42 2.79 7.05
N THR A 183 18.45 2.83 6.20
CA THR A 183 19.24 1.63 5.90
C THR A 183 20.18 1.25 7.04
N GLY A 184 20.49 2.21 7.90
CA GLY A 184 21.50 2.06 8.95
C GLY A 184 22.94 2.21 8.46
N LEU A 185 23.12 2.55 7.18
CA LEU A 185 24.39 2.99 6.60
C LEU A 185 24.26 4.49 6.31
N TYR A 186 24.95 5.31 7.08
CA TYR A 186 24.80 6.77 7.04
C TYR A 186 24.98 7.33 5.63
N GLU A 187 26.00 6.86 4.90
CA GLU A 187 26.31 7.32 3.55
C GLU A 187 25.22 6.99 2.54
N VAL A 188 24.59 5.83 2.68
CA VAL A 188 23.43 5.44 1.86
C VAL A 188 22.23 6.30 2.21
N ASP A 189 21.95 6.47 3.50
CA ASP A 189 20.83 7.29 3.99
C ASP A 189 20.98 8.77 3.62
N ALA A 190 22.23 9.28 3.54
CA ALA A 190 22.50 10.63 3.05
C ALA A 190 22.13 10.81 1.56
N ILE A 191 22.31 9.78 0.73
CA ILE A 191 21.94 9.80 -0.70
C ILE A 191 20.43 9.65 -0.88
N ILE A 192 19.80 8.62 -0.24
CA ILE A 192 18.40 8.31 -0.47
C ILE A 192 17.44 9.18 0.34
N GLY A 193 17.92 9.86 1.36
CA GLY A 193 17.07 10.58 2.29
C GLY A 193 16.26 9.66 3.22
N GLY A 194 16.50 8.33 3.19
CA GLY A 194 15.77 7.25 3.86
C GLY A 194 14.64 6.66 3.01
N LEU A 195 13.93 5.70 3.60
CA LEU A 195 12.79 5.02 2.98
C LEU A 195 11.51 5.71 3.43
N HIS A 196 10.80 6.35 2.50
CA HIS A 196 9.65 7.19 2.84
C HIS A 196 8.34 6.41 2.82
N ALA A 197 7.41 6.82 3.66
CA ALA A 197 6.06 6.27 3.69
C ALA A 197 5.38 6.41 2.32
N GLY A 198 4.75 5.32 1.87
CA GLY A 198 4.12 5.25 0.56
C GLY A 198 5.06 4.87 -0.58
N ASP A 199 6.39 4.78 -0.35
CA ASP A 199 7.35 4.40 -1.38
C ASP A 199 7.53 2.89 -1.51
N LEU A 200 7.81 2.47 -2.74
CA LEU A 200 8.28 1.15 -3.08
C LEU A 200 9.77 1.22 -3.42
N SER A 201 10.60 0.63 -2.56
CA SER A 201 12.04 0.49 -2.79
C SER A 201 12.37 -0.93 -3.24
N VAL A 202 13.22 -1.06 -4.25
CA VAL A 202 13.71 -2.35 -4.73
C VAL A 202 15.15 -2.52 -4.32
N LEU A 203 15.44 -3.59 -3.56
CA LEU A 203 16.78 -4.01 -3.22
C LEU A 203 17.17 -5.20 -4.07
N ALA A 204 18.17 -5.06 -4.95
CA ALA A 204 18.55 -6.14 -5.85
C ALA A 204 20.04 -6.50 -5.78
N ALA A 205 20.33 -7.78 -6.01
CA ALA A 205 21.69 -8.29 -6.08
C ALA A 205 21.76 -9.59 -6.88
N ARG A 206 22.96 -10.01 -7.25
CA ARG A 206 23.23 -11.38 -7.68
C ARG A 206 23.08 -12.35 -6.50
N SER A 207 22.82 -13.61 -6.83
CA SER A 207 22.73 -14.68 -5.82
C SER A 207 23.99 -14.74 -4.96
N SER A 208 23.80 -14.92 -3.66
CA SER A 208 24.88 -15.08 -2.67
C SER A 208 25.79 -13.86 -2.45
N VAL A 209 25.40 -12.69 -2.96
CA VAL A 209 26.13 -11.43 -2.69
C VAL A 209 25.75 -10.86 -1.32
N GLY A 210 24.64 -11.27 -0.70
CA GLY A 210 24.24 -10.81 0.64
C GLY A 210 22.98 -9.94 0.65
N LYS A 211 22.15 -10.00 -0.40
CA LYS A 211 20.89 -9.24 -0.51
C LYS A 211 19.98 -9.38 0.72
N THR A 212 19.61 -10.63 1.07
CA THR A 212 18.79 -10.94 2.25
C THR A 212 19.46 -10.50 3.56
N ALA A 213 20.78 -10.65 3.66
CA ALA A 213 21.53 -10.21 4.83
C ALA A 213 21.47 -8.69 5.02
N PHE A 214 21.61 -7.91 3.93
CA PHE A 214 21.46 -6.45 4.00
C PHE A 214 20.02 -6.03 4.31
N ALA A 215 19.03 -6.71 3.75
CA ALA A 215 17.63 -6.46 4.09
C ALA A 215 17.30 -6.73 5.56
N LEU A 216 17.87 -7.81 6.13
CA LEU A 216 17.76 -8.12 7.57
C LEU A 216 18.49 -7.10 8.43
N GLN A 217 19.67 -6.62 8.00
CA GLN A 217 20.39 -5.54 8.66
C GLN A 217 19.54 -4.27 8.74
N ILE A 218 18.89 -3.88 7.64
CA ILE A 218 17.96 -2.76 7.58
C ILE A 218 16.79 -2.97 8.54
N ALA A 219 16.16 -4.15 8.49
CA ALA A 219 15.03 -4.50 9.36
C ALA A 219 15.41 -4.42 10.84
N HIS A 220 16.55 -5.01 11.21
CA HIS A 220 17.10 -5.02 12.56
C HIS A 220 17.44 -3.61 13.06
N TYR A 221 18.10 -2.79 12.23
CA TYR A 221 18.42 -1.41 12.56
C TYR A 221 17.15 -0.60 12.89
N ASN A 222 16.10 -0.72 12.08
CA ASN A 222 14.85 -0.01 12.34
C ASN A 222 14.15 -0.54 13.60
N ALA A 223 14.14 -1.84 13.82
CA ALA A 223 13.56 -2.42 15.02
C ALA A 223 14.30 -1.96 16.29
N LYS A 224 15.64 -1.86 16.28
CA LYS A 224 16.45 -1.25 17.38
C LYS A 224 16.13 0.23 17.62
N LYS A 225 15.60 0.93 16.62
CA LYS A 225 15.12 2.31 16.73
C LYS A 225 13.64 2.38 17.11
N GLU A 226 13.09 1.30 17.64
CA GLU A 226 11.68 1.17 18.05
C GLU A 226 10.68 1.45 16.89
N ARG A 227 11.11 1.27 15.65
CA ARG A 227 10.24 1.33 14.47
C ARG A 227 9.73 -0.07 14.17
N PRO A 228 8.41 -0.32 14.26
CA PRO A 228 7.88 -1.66 14.00
C PRO A 228 8.13 -2.08 12.55
N VAL A 229 8.66 -3.29 12.37
CA VAL A 229 9.00 -3.86 11.06
C VAL A 229 8.23 -5.16 10.83
N LEU A 230 7.70 -5.33 9.62
CA LEU A 230 7.22 -6.61 9.12
C LEU A 230 8.23 -7.14 8.09
N PHE A 231 8.83 -8.29 8.36
CA PHE A 231 9.69 -9.01 7.41
C PHE A 231 8.93 -10.22 6.86
N VAL A 232 8.64 -10.22 5.56
CA VAL A 232 7.99 -11.32 4.84
C VAL A 232 9.07 -12.14 4.14
N SER A 233 9.33 -13.36 4.62
CA SER A 233 10.28 -14.29 4.05
C SER A 233 9.55 -15.39 3.27
N LEU A 234 9.74 -15.42 1.96
CA LEU A 234 9.17 -16.44 1.08
C LEU A 234 10.18 -17.53 0.68
N GLU A 235 11.46 -17.35 1.06
CA GLU A 235 12.55 -18.28 0.74
C GLU A 235 13.06 -19.01 1.98
N MET A 236 13.06 -18.34 3.14
CA MET A 236 13.71 -18.84 4.36
C MET A 236 12.69 -19.06 5.48
N SER A 237 12.99 -20.05 6.35
CA SER A 237 12.21 -20.27 7.55
C SER A 237 12.37 -19.14 8.57
N ALA A 238 11.42 -19.01 9.49
CA ALA A 238 11.49 -18.00 10.56
C ALA A 238 12.69 -18.24 11.49
N VAL A 239 13.10 -19.48 11.70
CA VAL A 239 14.27 -19.83 12.52
C VAL A 239 15.56 -19.39 11.81
N ASP A 240 15.72 -19.67 10.51
CA ASP A 240 16.87 -19.21 9.74
C ASP A 240 17.00 -17.67 9.72
N ILE A 241 15.90 -16.96 9.70
CA ILE A 241 15.87 -15.49 9.81
C ILE A 241 16.39 -15.06 11.18
N PHE A 242 15.88 -15.68 12.25
CA PHE A 242 16.30 -15.37 13.61
C PHE A 242 17.78 -15.65 13.83
N ASP A 243 18.28 -16.80 13.39
CA ASP A 243 19.70 -17.15 13.48
C ASP A 243 20.61 -16.14 12.76
N ARG A 244 20.15 -15.61 11.61
CA ARG A 244 20.89 -14.54 10.91
C ARG A 244 20.88 -13.21 11.65
N LEU A 245 19.78 -12.88 12.33
CA LEU A 245 19.72 -11.69 13.18
C LEU A 245 20.71 -11.83 14.36
N VAL A 246 20.75 -12.99 15.02
CA VAL A 246 21.70 -13.27 16.08
C VAL A 246 23.15 -13.20 15.56
N ALA A 247 23.45 -13.84 14.42
CA ALA A 247 24.79 -13.77 13.82
C ALA A 247 25.20 -12.32 13.48
N SER A 248 24.25 -11.46 13.09
CA SER A 248 24.54 -10.05 12.79
C SER A 248 24.81 -9.19 14.03
N ASP A 249 24.34 -9.62 15.19
CA ASP A 249 24.44 -8.90 16.46
C ASP A 249 25.57 -9.40 17.34
N THR A 250 25.96 -10.68 17.18
CA THR A 250 27.01 -11.38 17.95
C THR A 250 28.28 -11.60 17.11
N ASN A 251 29.27 -12.25 17.72
CA ASN A 251 30.43 -12.77 17.00
C ASN A 251 30.28 -14.24 16.56
N ILE A 252 29.08 -14.82 16.73
CA ILE A 252 28.83 -16.23 16.41
C ILE A 252 28.52 -16.32 14.90
N SER A 253 29.27 -17.16 14.19
CA SER A 253 29.03 -17.36 12.77
C SER A 253 27.74 -18.15 12.53
N ILE A 254 27.06 -17.85 11.41
CA ILE A 254 25.84 -18.55 11.03
C ILE A 254 26.04 -20.06 10.87
N SER A 255 27.24 -20.51 10.48
CA SER A 255 27.57 -21.92 10.36
C SER A 255 27.53 -22.63 11.71
N LYS A 256 28.03 -21.99 12.78
CA LYS A 256 27.94 -22.51 14.14
C LYS A 256 26.54 -22.59 14.67
N LEU A 257 25.72 -21.51 14.45
CA LEU A 257 24.32 -21.51 14.87
C LEU A 257 23.53 -22.65 14.21
N ARG A 258 23.80 -22.94 12.94
CA ARG A 258 23.16 -24.05 12.21
C ARG A 258 23.52 -25.45 12.72
N THR A 259 24.67 -25.61 13.35
CA THR A 259 25.03 -26.91 13.98
C THR A 259 24.37 -27.11 15.35
N GLY A 260 23.62 -26.10 15.82
CA GLY A 260 22.97 -26.13 17.12
C GLY A 260 23.92 -26.06 18.31
N ARG A 261 23.49 -26.52 19.48
CA ARG A 261 24.26 -26.44 20.74
C ARG A 261 25.68 -27.04 20.65
N GLU A 262 25.83 -28.13 19.90
CA GLU A 262 27.12 -28.83 19.75
C GLU A 262 28.17 -28.01 19.00
N GLY A 263 27.72 -27.05 18.16
CA GLY A 263 28.63 -26.16 17.43
C GLY A 263 29.08 -24.93 18.20
N LEU A 264 28.54 -24.70 19.41
CA LEU A 264 28.79 -23.53 20.23
C LEU A 264 29.58 -23.88 21.49
N THR A 265 30.56 -23.04 21.83
CA THR A 265 31.16 -23.06 23.15
C THR A 265 30.17 -22.60 24.22
N ASP A 266 30.48 -22.78 25.50
CA ASP A 266 29.56 -22.30 26.57
C ASP A 266 29.46 -20.78 26.58
N ASP A 267 30.53 -20.07 26.30
CA ASP A 267 30.53 -18.60 26.17
C ASP A 267 29.67 -18.12 24.97
N GLU A 268 29.84 -18.76 23.80
CA GLU A 268 29.03 -18.46 22.61
C GLU A 268 27.56 -18.79 22.84
N PHE A 269 27.25 -19.85 23.58
CA PHE A 269 25.89 -20.18 23.91
C PHE A 269 25.26 -19.17 24.88
N SER A 270 26.03 -18.65 25.84
CA SER A 270 25.60 -17.54 26.71
C SER A 270 25.33 -16.27 25.89
N GLU A 271 26.29 -15.90 25.00
CA GLU A 271 26.11 -14.75 24.08
C GLU A 271 24.87 -14.91 23.19
N PHE A 272 24.58 -16.13 22.70
CA PHE A 272 23.36 -16.43 21.94
C PHE A 272 22.12 -16.21 22.79
N LEU A 273 22.09 -16.66 24.04
CA LEU A 273 20.92 -16.47 24.93
C LEU A 273 20.70 -15.00 25.25
N ASP A 274 21.73 -14.23 25.53
CA ASP A 274 21.64 -12.80 25.84
C ASP A 274 21.13 -12.02 24.62
N SER A 275 21.67 -12.30 23.43
CA SER A 275 21.19 -11.68 22.18
C SER A 275 19.73 -12.08 21.87
N SER A 276 19.39 -13.35 22.11
CA SER A 276 18.02 -13.86 21.90
C SER A 276 17.02 -13.18 22.84
N GLU A 277 17.38 -12.95 24.10
CA GLU A 277 16.54 -12.23 25.05
C GLU A 277 16.30 -10.80 24.60
N PHE A 278 17.35 -10.08 24.22
CA PHE A 278 17.26 -8.74 23.68
C PHE A 278 16.35 -8.67 22.44
N MET A 279 16.49 -9.64 21.51
CA MET A 279 15.70 -9.64 20.26
C MET A 279 14.23 -9.92 20.46
N ARG A 280 13.82 -10.59 21.54
CA ARG A 280 12.40 -10.88 21.85
C ARG A 280 11.58 -9.62 22.03
N ASP A 281 12.19 -8.54 22.51
CA ASP A 281 11.51 -7.28 22.79
C ASP A 281 11.51 -6.33 21.57
N LEU A 282 12.25 -6.67 20.50
CA LEU A 282 12.26 -5.84 19.29
C LEU A 282 10.92 -5.89 18.57
N PRO A 283 10.42 -4.75 18.08
CA PRO A 283 9.18 -4.67 17.31
C PRO A 283 9.37 -5.19 15.87
N LEU A 284 9.90 -6.41 15.73
CA LEU A 284 10.13 -7.10 14.46
C LEU A 284 9.22 -8.33 14.36
N THR A 285 8.31 -8.30 13.40
CA THR A 285 7.42 -9.42 13.10
C THR A 285 7.90 -10.12 11.84
N VAL A 286 8.03 -11.44 11.87
CA VAL A 286 8.38 -12.27 10.71
C VAL A 286 7.17 -13.06 10.24
N LEU A 287 6.85 -12.97 8.95
CA LEU A 287 5.89 -13.81 8.25
C LEU A 287 6.66 -14.72 7.28
N ALA A 288 6.64 -16.04 7.52
CA ALA A 288 7.35 -17.02 6.69
C ALA A 288 6.39 -18.12 6.18
N PRO A 289 5.48 -17.81 5.25
CA PRO A 289 4.53 -18.77 4.71
C PRO A 289 5.17 -19.57 3.56
N ALA A 290 4.60 -20.74 3.25
CA ALA A 290 5.01 -21.51 2.07
C ALA A 290 4.75 -20.77 0.74
N SER A 291 3.82 -19.85 0.72
CA SER A 291 3.53 -18.95 -0.41
C SER A 291 2.67 -17.78 0.05
N ALA A 292 2.77 -16.64 -0.63
CA ALA A 292 1.91 -15.47 -0.35
C ALA A 292 1.54 -14.74 -1.65
N THR A 293 0.39 -14.11 -1.62
CA THR A 293 -0.07 -13.11 -2.59
C THR A 293 0.15 -11.70 -2.02
N VAL A 294 -0.02 -10.66 -2.82
CA VAL A 294 0.01 -9.26 -2.32
C VAL A 294 -1.12 -9.02 -1.30
N SER A 295 -2.27 -9.69 -1.43
CA SER A 295 -3.38 -9.61 -0.46
C SER A 295 -2.97 -10.14 0.92
N ASP A 296 -2.23 -11.26 0.97
CA ASP A 296 -1.71 -11.81 2.23
C ASP A 296 -0.72 -10.86 2.88
N ILE A 297 0.20 -10.27 2.10
CA ILE A 297 1.16 -9.27 2.59
C ILE A 297 0.43 -8.03 3.13
N ARG A 298 -0.58 -7.53 2.41
CA ARG A 298 -1.44 -6.41 2.86
C ARG A 298 -2.11 -6.73 4.20
N THR A 299 -2.65 -7.92 4.32
CA THR A 299 -3.34 -8.37 5.55
C THR A 299 -2.37 -8.47 6.72
N ALA A 300 -1.20 -9.08 6.52
CA ALA A 300 -0.17 -9.17 7.54
C ALA A 300 0.32 -7.78 7.98
N ALA A 301 0.52 -6.85 7.03
CA ALA A 301 0.93 -5.49 7.32
C ALA A 301 -0.14 -4.74 8.15
N LYS A 302 -1.44 -4.89 7.84
CA LYS A 302 -2.54 -4.34 8.64
C LYS A 302 -2.56 -4.88 10.06
N ILE A 303 -2.40 -6.19 10.22
CA ILE A 303 -2.35 -6.86 11.54
C ILE A 303 -1.15 -6.35 12.35
N SER A 304 0.05 -6.31 11.73
CA SER A 304 1.26 -5.81 12.38
C SER A 304 1.13 -4.35 12.78
N LYS A 305 0.59 -3.50 11.89
CA LYS A 305 0.32 -2.08 12.17
C LYS A 305 -0.63 -1.88 13.35
N ALA A 306 -1.69 -2.69 13.42
CA ALA A 306 -2.67 -2.62 14.50
C ALA A 306 -2.09 -3.11 15.85
N LYS A 307 -1.30 -4.19 15.84
CA LYS A 307 -0.68 -4.75 17.06
C LYS A 307 0.38 -3.84 17.66
N ALA A 308 1.20 -3.21 16.83
CA ALA A 308 2.31 -2.38 17.29
C ALA A 308 1.95 -0.89 17.43
N GLY A 309 0.69 -0.49 17.17
CA GLY A 309 0.28 0.91 17.18
C GLY A 309 0.86 1.74 16.02
N GLY A 310 1.54 1.12 15.08
CA GLY A 310 2.17 1.71 13.90
C GLY A 310 2.95 0.66 13.12
N LEU A 311 3.43 1.03 11.92
CA LEU A 311 4.33 0.19 11.12
C LEU A 311 5.31 1.10 10.39
N GLY A 312 6.61 0.89 10.59
CA GLY A 312 7.68 1.73 10.06
C GLY A 312 8.29 1.21 8.77
N LEU A 313 8.23 -0.11 8.53
CA LEU A 313 8.81 -0.73 7.33
C LEU A 313 8.17 -2.10 7.07
N VAL A 314 7.96 -2.41 5.79
CA VAL A 314 7.66 -3.77 5.31
C VAL A 314 8.80 -4.21 4.39
N VAL A 315 9.38 -5.37 4.66
CA VAL A 315 10.40 -6.00 3.79
C VAL A 315 9.83 -7.28 3.23
N VAL A 316 9.99 -7.52 1.91
CA VAL A 316 9.50 -8.73 1.24
C VAL A 316 10.66 -9.43 0.50
N ASP A 317 11.05 -10.60 0.97
CA ASP A 317 12.12 -11.43 0.40
C ASP A 317 11.53 -12.72 -0.22
N TYR A 318 11.37 -12.83 -1.53
CA TYR A 318 11.66 -11.89 -2.57
C TYR A 318 10.55 -11.88 -3.65
N LEU A 319 10.56 -10.89 -4.51
CA LEU A 319 9.53 -10.53 -5.48
C LEU A 319 9.00 -11.72 -6.32
N THR A 320 9.93 -12.56 -6.84
CA THR A 320 9.53 -13.64 -7.74
C THR A 320 8.85 -14.84 -7.04
N PHE A 321 8.79 -14.88 -5.71
CA PHE A 321 8.02 -15.91 -5.00
C PHE A 321 6.61 -15.45 -4.65
N ILE A 322 6.28 -14.18 -4.85
CA ILE A 322 4.91 -13.70 -4.69
C ILE A 322 4.05 -14.33 -5.79
N LYS A 323 2.95 -14.95 -5.38
CA LYS A 323 1.98 -15.52 -6.32
C LYS A 323 1.04 -14.45 -6.85
N HIS A 324 0.80 -14.49 -8.16
CA HIS A 324 -0.22 -13.69 -8.80
C HIS A 324 -1.48 -14.56 -9.03
N PRO A 325 -2.68 -14.05 -8.71
CA PRO A 325 -3.92 -14.83 -8.86
C PRO A 325 -4.23 -15.21 -10.31
N ASN A 326 -3.84 -14.37 -11.27
CA ASN A 326 -4.02 -14.67 -12.69
C ASN A 326 -2.79 -15.41 -13.24
N VAL A 327 -2.89 -16.73 -13.33
CA VAL A 327 -1.85 -17.62 -13.88
C VAL A 327 -1.72 -17.58 -15.40
N ARG A 328 -2.66 -16.90 -16.12
CA ARG A 328 -2.63 -16.80 -17.59
C ARG A 328 -1.70 -15.71 -18.10
N LEU A 329 -1.36 -14.75 -17.25
CA LEU A 329 -0.37 -13.70 -17.58
C LEU A 329 1.02 -14.31 -17.66
N ASP A 330 1.86 -13.77 -18.52
CA ASP A 330 3.26 -14.15 -18.51
C ASP A 330 3.95 -13.68 -17.21
N ARG A 331 5.14 -14.22 -16.93
CA ARG A 331 5.80 -13.94 -15.64
C ARG A 331 6.18 -12.48 -15.49
N ARG A 332 6.53 -11.82 -16.56
CA ARG A 332 6.91 -10.40 -16.60
C ARG A 332 5.71 -9.50 -16.29
N GLU A 333 4.57 -9.79 -16.89
CA GLU A 333 3.30 -9.09 -16.62
C GLU A 333 2.86 -9.29 -15.17
N GLN A 334 2.92 -10.54 -14.64
CA GLN A 334 2.61 -10.81 -13.24
C GLN A 334 3.45 -9.98 -12.28
N ILE A 335 4.77 -9.86 -12.53
CA ILE A 335 5.67 -9.08 -11.68
C ILE A 335 5.36 -7.60 -11.76
N GLY A 336 5.06 -7.08 -12.95
CA GLY A 336 4.63 -5.70 -13.10
C GLY A 336 3.37 -5.39 -12.30
N GLU A 337 2.35 -6.26 -12.38
CA GLU A 337 1.13 -6.10 -11.57
C GLU A 337 1.40 -6.22 -10.07
N ILE A 338 2.25 -7.14 -9.63
CA ILE A 338 2.66 -7.30 -8.24
C ILE A 338 3.33 -6.00 -7.74
N CYS A 339 4.25 -5.41 -8.51
CA CYS A 339 4.91 -4.15 -8.13
C CYS A 339 3.90 -3.00 -7.97
N LYS A 340 2.98 -2.84 -8.93
CA LYS A 340 1.90 -1.84 -8.84
C LYS A 340 1.03 -2.04 -7.61
N GLN A 341 0.65 -3.29 -7.33
CA GLN A 341 -0.15 -3.61 -6.14
C GLN A 341 0.62 -3.35 -4.84
N LEU A 342 1.93 -3.68 -4.77
CA LEU A 342 2.77 -3.37 -3.61
C LEU A 342 2.92 -1.86 -3.40
N LYS A 343 3.11 -1.08 -4.49
CA LYS A 343 3.12 0.40 -4.41
C LYS A 343 1.78 0.94 -3.89
N GLN A 344 0.66 0.37 -4.33
CA GLN A 344 -0.65 0.76 -3.80
C GLN A 344 -0.79 0.40 -2.31
N VAL A 345 -0.30 -0.77 -1.87
CA VAL A 345 -0.28 -1.14 -0.45
C VAL A 345 0.57 -0.16 0.37
N ALA A 346 1.73 0.25 -0.14
CA ALA A 346 2.59 1.25 0.51
C ALA A 346 1.84 2.57 0.71
N ASN A 347 1.16 3.07 -0.33
CA ASN A 347 0.37 4.29 -0.27
C ASN A 347 -0.83 4.18 0.69
N ASP A 348 -1.62 3.08 0.60
CA ASP A 348 -2.83 2.88 1.41
C ASP A 348 -2.52 2.77 2.90
N LEU A 349 -1.39 2.17 3.23
CA LEU A 349 -0.94 1.97 4.60
C LEU A 349 -0.04 3.11 5.11
N GLU A 350 0.40 4.01 4.23
CA GLU A 350 1.38 5.06 4.54
C GLU A 350 2.65 4.47 5.20
N VAL A 351 3.20 3.39 4.59
CA VAL A 351 4.37 2.66 5.08
C VAL A 351 5.34 2.42 3.93
N PRO A 352 6.67 2.59 4.10
CA PRO A 352 7.63 2.18 3.09
C PRO A 352 7.62 0.66 2.91
N ILE A 353 7.65 0.21 1.67
CA ILE A 353 7.82 -1.20 1.32
C ILE A 353 9.14 -1.39 0.59
N MET A 354 9.99 -2.27 1.10
CA MET A 354 11.18 -2.73 0.41
C MET A 354 10.95 -4.14 -0.11
N VAL A 355 11.07 -4.32 -1.42
CA VAL A 355 10.97 -5.64 -2.05
C VAL A 355 12.33 -6.08 -2.59
N LEU A 356 12.69 -7.33 -2.36
CA LEU A 356 13.95 -7.88 -2.83
C LEU A 356 13.77 -8.48 -4.23
N SER A 357 14.74 -8.21 -5.12
CA SER A 357 14.77 -8.75 -6.48
C SER A 357 16.13 -9.36 -6.80
N GLN A 358 16.17 -10.25 -7.77
CA GLN A 358 17.41 -10.87 -8.23
C GLN A 358 17.82 -10.28 -9.58
N LEU A 359 19.12 -9.97 -9.73
CA LEU A 359 19.70 -9.54 -10.98
C LEU A 359 19.86 -10.71 -11.97
N ASN A 360 19.78 -10.42 -13.26
CA ASN A 360 20.04 -11.39 -14.30
C ASN A 360 21.53 -11.82 -14.32
N ARG A 361 21.89 -12.83 -15.14
CA ARG A 361 23.25 -13.36 -15.17
C ARG A 361 24.28 -12.38 -15.75
N GLN A 362 23.86 -11.41 -16.54
CA GLN A 362 24.73 -10.39 -17.13
C GLN A 362 25.39 -9.48 -16.08
N ALA A 363 24.81 -9.41 -14.87
CA ALA A 363 25.37 -8.66 -13.75
C ALA A 363 26.48 -9.41 -12.98
N GLU A 364 26.94 -10.56 -13.48
CA GLU A 364 28.01 -11.30 -12.78
C GLU A 364 29.36 -10.67 -13.08
N GLY A 365 30.03 -10.16 -12.03
CA GLY A 365 31.30 -9.45 -12.15
C GLY A 365 31.23 -8.02 -12.68
N GLU A 366 30.05 -7.55 -13.07
CA GLU A 366 29.84 -6.20 -13.59
C GLU A 366 29.11 -5.31 -12.60
N ILE A 367 29.36 -4.01 -12.66
CA ILE A 367 28.59 -3.03 -11.87
C ILE A 367 27.13 -3.07 -12.34
N PRO A 368 26.18 -3.36 -11.45
CA PRO A 368 24.78 -3.48 -11.84
C PRO A 368 24.17 -2.19 -12.37
N THR A 369 23.37 -2.33 -13.43
CA THR A 369 22.54 -1.27 -14.01
C THR A 369 21.06 -1.63 -13.95
N LEU A 370 20.17 -0.65 -14.13
CA LEU A 370 18.72 -0.87 -14.11
C LEU A 370 18.26 -1.93 -15.13
N SER A 371 18.89 -1.98 -16.29
CA SER A 371 18.60 -2.98 -17.33
C SER A 371 18.92 -4.43 -16.93
N MET A 372 19.72 -4.62 -15.88
CA MET A 372 20.08 -5.94 -15.35
C MET A 372 19.08 -6.45 -14.28
N LEU A 373 18.08 -5.67 -13.91
CA LEU A 373 16.98 -6.18 -13.10
C LEU A 373 16.26 -7.30 -13.88
N ARG A 374 16.03 -8.43 -13.25
CA ARG A 374 15.29 -9.52 -13.87
C ARG A 374 13.85 -9.07 -14.07
N GLU A 375 13.34 -9.17 -15.33
CA GLU A 375 11.99 -8.77 -15.70
C GLU A 375 11.74 -7.24 -15.63
N SER A 376 12.73 -6.45 -16.02
CA SER A 376 13.12 -5.11 -15.57
C SER A 376 12.22 -3.92 -15.91
N GLY A 377 11.44 -3.93 -16.99
CA GLY A 377 10.74 -2.68 -17.41
C GLY A 377 9.77 -2.15 -16.37
N SER A 378 8.83 -2.99 -15.91
CA SER A 378 7.80 -2.57 -14.96
C SER A 378 8.32 -2.37 -13.54
N VAL A 379 9.31 -3.16 -13.11
CA VAL A 379 9.93 -2.98 -11.77
C VAL A 379 10.67 -1.64 -11.70
N GLU A 380 11.39 -1.29 -12.77
CA GLU A 380 12.07 0.00 -12.87
C GLU A 380 11.07 1.17 -12.90
N GLU A 381 9.97 1.05 -13.63
CA GLU A 381 8.97 2.13 -13.74
C GLU A 381 8.25 2.42 -12.42
N ASP A 382 7.81 1.37 -11.71
CA ASP A 382 6.95 1.49 -10.53
C ASP A 382 7.73 1.76 -9.23
N ALA A 383 9.02 1.39 -9.15
CA ALA A 383 9.85 1.65 -7.98
C ALA A 383 10.20 3.14 -7.84
N ASP A 384 10.14 3.65 -6.61
CA ASP A 384 10.59 5.00 -6.27
C ASP A 384 12.09 5.05 -6.06
N GLN A 385 12.66 3.96 -5.51
CA GLN A 385 14.08 3.78 -5.28
C GLN A 385 14.53 2.40 -5.76
N VAL A 386 15.72 2.31 -6.35
CA VAL A 386 16.38 1.05 -6.70
C VAL A 386 17.79 1.08 -6.13
N ILE A 387 18.08 0.10 -5.29
CA ILE A 387 19.35 -0.06 -4.59
C ILE A 387 19.95 -1.39 -4.99
N PHE A 388 21.18 -1.40 -5.45
CA PHE A 388 21.93 -2.62 -5.73
C PHE A 388 22.96 -2.88 -4.66
N VAL A 389 23.12 -4.17 -4.34
CA VAL A 389 24.23 -4.68 -3.56
C VAL A 389 25.17 -5.43 -4.50
N HIS A 390 26.40 -5.02 -4.56
CA HIS A 390 27.40 -5.55 -5.48
C HIS A 390 28.68 -5.96 -4.76
N ARG A 391 29.25 -7.09 -5.15
CA ARG A 391 30.62 -7.54 -4.91
C ARG A 391 31.13 -8.18 -6.17
N GLN A 392 32.42 -7.95 -6.52
CA GLN A 392 33.02 -8.47 -7.73
C GLN A 392 32.98 -10.00 -7.77
N THR A 393 33.39 -10.63 -6.66
CA THR A 393 33.22 -12.06 -6.44
C THR A 393 32.56 -12.33 -5.08
N ARG A 394 32.09 -13.55 -4.87
CA ARG A 394 31.45 -13.95 -3.59
C ARG A 394 32.42 -13.99 -2.42
N SER A 395 33.71 -14.13 -2.69
CA SER A 395 34.81 -14.19 -1.69
C SER A 395 35.31 -12.81 -1.28
N ASP A 396 35.05 -11.79 -2.09
CA ASP A 396 35.55 -10.44 -1.84
C ASP A 396 34.87 -9.83 -0.60
N ARG A 397 35.64 -9.11 0.17
CA ARG A 397 35.14 -8.28 1.25
C ARG A 397 34.64 -6.96 0.71
N ASP A 398 35.35 -6.41 -0.27
CA ASP A 398 35.04 -5.13 -0.88
C ASP A 398 33.66 -5.21 -1.61
N GLY A 399 32.73 -4.43 -1.18
CA GLY A 399 31.41 -4.36 -1.73
C GLY A 399 30.99 -2.93 -2.00
N LYS A 400 29.87 -2.79 -2.70
CA LYS A 400 29.27 -1.49 -3.04
C LYS A 400 27.78 -1.56 -2.84
N ILE A 401 27.23 -0.49 -2.27
CA ILE A 401 25.80 -0.22 -2.28
C ILE A 401 25.55 0.89 -3.30
N ILE A 402 24.78 0.60 -4.33
CA ILE A 402 24.58 1.46 -5.49
C ILE A 402 23.13 1.93 -5.49
N VAL A 403 22.89 3.21 -5.31
CA VAL A 403 21.59 3.84 -5.49
C VAL A 403 21.44 4.18 -6.97
N ALA A 404 20.79 3.30 -7.73
CA ALA A 404 20.66 3.41 -9.18
C ALA A 404 19.44 4.22 -9.63
N LYS A 405 18.42 4.32 -8.77
CA LYS A 405 17.24 5.16 -8.98
C LYS A 405 16.81 5.77 -7.64
N ASN A 406 16.50 7.05 -7.66
CA ASN A 406 15.94 7.75 -6.49
C ASN A 406 15.02 8.89 -6.98
N ARG A 407 13.71 8.73 -6.82
CA ARG A 407 12.73 9.78 -7.20
C ARG A 407 12.80 11.03 -6.32
N HIS A 408 13.36 10.91 -5.12
CA HIS A 408 13.38 11.98 -4.13
C HIS A 408 14.72 12.69 -4.01
N GLY A 409 15.73 12.26 -4.78
CA GLY A 409 17.07 12.83 -4.66
C GLY A 409 18.04 12.27 -5.69
N GLN A 410 19.28 12.18 -5.25
CA GLN A 410 20.39 11.80 -6.11
C GLN A 410 20.61 10.29 -6.15
N CYS A 411 21.30 9.83 -7.18
CA CYS A 411 21.87 8.49 -7.27
C CYS A 411 23.34 8.55 -6.83
N GLY A 412 23.92 7.40 -6.46
CA GLY A 412 25.32 7.38 -6.03
C GLY A 412 25.80 5.99 -5.68
N ILE A 413 27.08 5.87 -5.39
CA ILE A 413 27.75 4.63 -5.01
C ILE A 413 28.41 4.84 -3.66
N VAL A 414 28.23 3.87 -2.76
CA VAL A 414 28.84 3.82 -1.44
C VAL A 414 29.69 2.56 -1.35
N ASP A 415 30.94 2.68 -0.99
CA ASP A 415 31.79 1.53 -0.69
C ASP A 415 31.37 0.95 0.67
N ALA A 416 31.16 -0.36 0.71
CA ALA A 416 30.66 -1.05 1.90
C ALA A 416 31.25 -2.45 1.97
N ASP A 417 32.04 -2.72 2.98
CA ASP A 417 32.70 -4.01 3.20
C ASP A 417 31.72 -5.07 3.68
N TRP A 418 31.91 -6.28 3.18
CA TRP A 418 31.16 -7.44 3.61
C TRP A 418 31.84 -8.14 4.82
N ASP A 419 31.18 -8.11 5.96
CA ASP A 419 31.53 -8.94 7.11
C ASP A 419 30.78 -10.28 7.01
N GLY A 420 31.45 -11.27 6.45
CA GLY A 420 30.88 -12.60 6.22
C GLY A 420 30.57 -13.37 7.50
N THR A 421 31.29 -13.09 8.60
CA THR A 421 31.05 -13.72 9.91
C THR A 421 29.71 -13.26 10.48
N ARG A 422 29.46 -11.95 10.44
CA ARG A 422 28.25 -11.33 10.96
C ARG A 422 27.17 -11.12 9.89
N MET A 423 27.42 -11.54 8.66
CA MET A 423 26.49 -11.44 7.54
C MET A 423 25.92 -10.04 7.35
N ARG A 424 26.75 -9.01 7.36
CA ARG A 424 26.35 -7.61 7.24
C ARG A 424 27.33 -6.80 6.39
N TYR A 425 26.85 -5.67 5.90
CA TYR A 425 27.65 -4.66 5.25
C TYR A 425 28.04 -3.57 6.24
N VAL A 426 29.29 -3.08 6.14
CA VAL A 426 29.88 -2.05 7.01
C VAL A 426 30.51 -0.99 6.13
N THR A 427 30.28 0.27 6.43
CA THR A 427 30.98 1.42 5.82
C THR A 427 32.02 1.98 6.77
N GLU A 428 32.95 2.79 6.28
CA GLU A 428 33.97 3.41 7.12
C GLU A 428 33.38 4.15 8.32
N GLN A 429 32.24 4.82 8.12
CA GLN A 429 31.59 5.57 9.19
C GLN A 429 30.78 4.68 10.15
N SER A 430 30.25 3.57 9.68
CA SER A 430 29.58 2.59 10.55
C SER A 430 30.57 1.85 11.46
N ALA A 431 31.84 1.79 11.05
CA ALA A 431 32.93 1.18 11.85
C ALA A 431 33.50 2.12 12.92
N GLY A 432 33.36 3.46 12.76
CA GLY A 432 34.04 4.46 13.57
C GLY A 432 33.14 5.36 14.43
N GLY A 433 31.83 5.17 14.51
CA GLY A 433 30.93 6.02 15.31
C GLY A 433 30.98 7.50 14.91
N TYR A 434 30.09 7.92 14.03
CA TYR A 434 29.72 9.31 13.68
C TYR A 434 30.86 10.36 13.59
N ALA A 435 31.57 10.36 12.49
CA ALA A 435 32.34 11.52 12.02
C ALA A 435 31.87 11.91 10.60
N ALA A 436 31.81 13.22 10.32
CA ALA A 436 31.19 13.81 9.14
C ALA A 436 31.76 13.28 7.79
N ALA A 437 30.89 12.91 6.87
CA ALA A 437 31.22 12.36 5.56
C ALA A 437 31.58 13.41 4.53
N SER A 438 32.61 13.15 3.75
CA SER A 438 32.88 13.79 2.47
C SER A 438 32.36 12.86 1.34
N VAL A 439 31.29 13.27 0.65
CA VAL A 439 30.78 12.60 -0.55
C VAL A 439 31.69 12.93 -1.73
N LYS A 440 32.40 11.96 -2.28
CA LYS A 440 33.11 12.11 -3.54
C LYS A 440 32.14 11.93 -4.71
N TRP A 441 32.01 12.95 -5.53
CA TRP A 441 31.28 12.91 -6.80
C TRP A 441 32.29 12.60 -7.91
N GLU A 442 32.06 11.50 -8.62
CA GLU A 442 32.55 11.35 -9.99
C GLU A 442 31.35 11.36 -10.91
N GLY A 443 31.31 12.37 -11.80
CA GLY A 443 30.25 12.74 -12.70
C GLY A 443 29.95 11.74 -13.82
#